data_f4f6d82cd8588c257051a25a4544c41d
#
_entry.id   f4f6d82cd8588c257051a25a4544c41d
#
_cell.length_a   1.000
_cell.length_b   1.000
_cell.length_c   1.000
_cell.angle_alpha   90.00
_cell.angle_beta   90.00
_cell.angle_gamma   90.00
#
_symmetry.space_group_name_H-M   'P 1'
#
loop_
_entity.id
_entity.type
_entity.pdbx_description
1 polymer ?
#
loop_
_entity_poly.entity_id
_entity_poly.type
_entity_poly.pdbx_seq_one_letter_code
_entity_poly.pdbx_strand_id
1 'polypeptide(L)'
;MLRAAGAGMEIYFGQFMKTGNTSEARALREFLSGAVTMEQYGSGEELSGPDRERDAACARAGYDKARAALVSGQYDLVVLDEILVAEHLGLLDVDDLLRLMDERPAHTELVFTGRWAAEAVRQRADLVTEMGEVKHYFHAGLPARTGIEM
;
A
#
# COMPACT_ATOMS: atom_id res chain seq x y z
N MET A 1 -1.90 -11.29 1.34
CA MET A 1 -2.87 -11.12 2.45
C MET A 1 -3.79 -12.31 2.67
N LEU A 2 -4.63 -12.74 1.68
CA LEU A 2 -5.63 -13.81 1.89
C LEU A 2 -5.02 -15.11 2.42
N ARG A 3 -3.88 -15.55 1.87
CA ARG A 3 -3.19 -16.75 2.35
C ARG A 3 -2.68 -16.59 3.80
N ALA A 4 -2.15 -15.43 4.15
CA ALA A 4 -1.66 -15.13 5.49
C ALA A 4 -2.82 -15.12 6.52
N ALA A 5 -3.93 -14.47 6.20
CA ALA A 5 -5.13 -14.49 7.04
C ALA A 5 -5.66 -15.93 7.25
N GLY A 6 -5.67 -16.75 6.18
CA GLY A 6 -6.06 -18.16 6.28
C GLY A 6 -5.09 -19.02 7.10
N ALA A 7 -3.87 -18.57 7.31
CA ALA A 7 -2.87 -19.19 8.19
C ALA A 7 -2.93 -18.66 9.64
N GLY A 8 -3.85 -17.75 9.96
CA GLY A 8 -3.99 -17.16 11.30
C GLY A 8 -2.96 -16.08 11.62
N MET A 9 -2.34 -15.47 10.60
CA MET A 9 -1.39 -14.37 10.77
C MET A 9 -2.10 -13.05 11.04
N GLU A 10 -1.51 -12.20 11.88
CA GLU A 10 -1.94 -10.82 12.12
C GLU A 10 -1.36 -9.91 11.02
N ILE A 11 -2.23 -9.14 10.37
CA ILE A 11 -1.89 -8.38 9.17
C ILE A 11 -2.21 -6.90 9.37
N TYR A 12 -1.26 -6.04 9.03
CA TYR A 12 -1.50 -4.62 8.83
C TYR A 12 -1.54 -4.30 7.34
N PHE A 13 -2.61 -3.63 6.88
CA PHE A 13 -2.80 -3.19 5.51
C PHE A 13 -3.00 -1.68 5.46
N GLY A 14 -1.95 -0.96 5.07
CA GLY A 14 -1.96 0.48 4.86
C GLY A 14 -2.12 0.79 3.37
N GLN A 15 -3.21 1.43 2.97
CA GLN A 15 -3.49 1.77 1.58
C GLN A 15 -3.25 3.27 1.35
N PHE A 16 -2.16 3.59 0.65
CA PHE A 16 -1.81 4.95 0.26
C PHE A 16 -2.62 5.40 -0.96
N MET A 17 -2.74 6.71 -1.14
CA MET A 17 -3.39 7.35 -2.30
C MET A 17 -4.87 7.00 -2.49
N LYS A 18 -5.46 6.27 -1.57
CA LYS A 18 -6.86 5.88 -1.62
C LYS A 18 -7.60 6.26 -0.36
N THR A 19 -8.88 6.51 -0.52
CA THR A 19 -9.82 6.76 0.58
C THR A 19 -11.20 6.23 0.20
N GLY A 20 -12.08 6.12 1.20
CA GLY A 20 -13.46 5.78 0.99
C GLY A 20 -13.75 4.27 1.01
N ASN A 21 -14.91 3.91 0.47
CA ASN A 21 -15.43 2.57 0.59
C ASN A 21 -15.22 1.76 -0.70
N THR A 22 -13.94 1.49 -1.02
CA THR A 22 -13.60 0.62 -2.15
C THR A 22 -14.09 -0.82 -1.89
N SER A 23 -14.25 -1.60 -2.96
CA SER A 23 -14.78 -2.98 -2.85
C SER A 23 -13.87 -3.86 -2.00
N GLU A 24 -12.56 -3.74 -2.16
CA GLU A 24 -11.57 -4.47 -1.33
C GLU A 24 -11.59 -4.02 0.13
N ALA A 25 -11.72 -2.72 0.39
CA ALA A 25 -11.78 -2.18 1.75
C ALA A 25 -13.02 -2.72 2.51
N ARG A 26 -14.16 -2.78 1.79
CA ARG A 26 -15.39 -3.37 2.34
C ARG A 26 -15.20 -4.85 2.64
N ALA A 27 -14.63 -5.61 1.71
CA ALA A 27 -14.40 -7.04 1.89
C ALA A 27 -13.46 -7.33 3.07
N LEU A 28 -12.39 -6.55 3.24
CA LEU A 28 -11.48 -6.70 4.37
C LEU A 28 -12.17 -6.43 5.70
N ARG A 29 -12.99 -5.37 5.79
CA ARG A 29 -13.73 -5.04 7.02
C ARG A 29 -14.84 -6.05 7.35
N GLU A 30 -15.55 -6.56 6.34
CA GLU A 30 -16.65 -7.50 6.55
C GLU A 30 -16.19 -8.93 6.82
N PHE A 31 -15.17 -9.41 6.11
CA PHE A 31 -14.81 -10.82 6.11
C PHE A 31 -13.48 -11.15 6.78
N LEU A 32 -12.58 -10.18 6.92
CA LEU A 32 -11.22 -10.40 7.41
C LEU A 32 -10.83 -9.50 8.59
N SER A 33 -11.77 -8.80 9.20
CA SER A 33 -11.50 -7.88 10.33
C SER A 33 -10.89 -8.56 11.58
N GLY A 34 -11.01 -9.88 11.69
CA GLY A 34 -10.36 -10.64 12.76
C GLY A 34 -8.87 -10.91 12.55
N ALA A 35 -8.35 -10.67 11.33
CA ALA A 35 -6.95 -10.91 10.99
C ALA A 35 -6.29 -9.69 10.33
N VAL A 36 -7.06 -8.71 9.87
CA VAL A 36 -6.54 -7.57 9.11
C VAL A 36 -6.94 -6.25 9.76
N THR A 37 -5.94 -5.51 10.22
CA THR A 37 -6.09 -4.08 10.56
C THR A 37 -5.87 -3.27 9.29
N MET A 38 -6.90 -2.57 8.82
CA MET A 38 -6.85 -1.79 7.59
C MET A 38 -6.97 -0.30 7.87
N GLU A 39 -6.06 0.48 7.27
CA GLU A 39 -6.10 1.94 7.24
C GLU A 39 -5.90 2.49 5.82
N GLN A 40 -6.46 3.68 5.54
CA GLN A 40 -6.34 4.35 4.24
C GLN A 40 -5.78 5.76 4.43
N TYR A 41 -4.91 6.17 3.52
CA TYR A 41 -4.12 7.40 3.58
C TYR A 41 -4.17 8.18 2.26
N GLY A 42 -5.36 8.61 1.87
CA GLY A 42 -5.61 9.46 0.72
C GLY A 42 -6.44 10.68 1.12
N SER A 43 -6.34 11.75 0.33
CA SER A 43 -7.10 12.99 0.54
C SER A 43 -8.56 12.89 0.06
N GLY A 44 -8.85 11.93 -0.81
CA GLY A 44 -10.18 11.76 -1.44
C GLY A 44 -10.38 12.57 -2.71
N GLU A 45 -9.37 13.30 -3.15
CA GLU A 45 -9.39 14.07 -4.38
C GLU A 45 -8.51 13.41 -5.45
N GLU A 46 -8.72 13.73 -6.73
CA GLU A 46 -7.84 13.25 -7.79
C GLU A 46 -6.44 13.84 -7.61
N LEU A 47 -5.40 13.01 -7.73
CA LEU A 47 -3.98 13.33 -7.55
C LEU A 47 -3.45 14.48 -8.44
N SER A 48 -4.24 14.94 -9.40
CA SER A 48 -3.93 16.06 -10.29
C SER A 48 -4.51 17.41 -9.80
N GLY A 49 -5.14 17.43 -8.64
CA GLY A 49 -5.77 18.63 -8.06
C GLY A 49 -4.78 19.58 -7.38
N PRO A 50 -5.27 20.77 -6.95
CA PRO A 50 -4.43 21.82 -6.36
C PRO A 50 -3.90 21.52 -4.95
N ASP A 51 -4.20 20.37 -4.36
CA ASP A 51 -4.04 20.09 -2.93
C ASP A 51 -2.86 19.13 -2.59
N ARG A 52 -1.73 19.31 -3.32
CA ARG A 52 -0.51 18.50 -3.09
C ARG A 52 -0.02 18.52 -1.63
N GLU A 53 -0.22 19.63 -0.92
CA GLU A 53 0.16 19.74 0.50
C GLU A 53 -0.68 18.81 1.37
N ARG A 54 -1.97 18.67 1.07
CA ARG A 54 -2.87 17.76 1.77
C ARG A 54 -2.54 16.30 1.48
N ASP A 55 -2.22 15.97 0.22
CA ASP A 55 -1.78 14.62 -0.15
C ASP A 55 -0.48 14.25 0.55
N ALA A 56 0.49 15.17 0.61
CA ALA A 56 1.74 14.97 1.34
C ALA A 56 1.51 14.79 2.84
N ALA A 57 0.62 15.57 3.45
CA ALA A 57 0.27 15.42 4.85
C ALA A 57 -0.40 14.07 5.14
N CYS A 58 -1.31 13.62 4.27
CA CYS A 58 -1.95 12.29 4.37
C CYS A 58 -0.92 11.16 4.22
N ALA A 59 -0.04 11.24 3.22
CA ALA A 59 1.01 10.26 2.99
C ALA A 59 2.00 10.21 4.18
N ARG A 60 2.39 11.35 4.72
CA ARG A 60 3.29 11.43 5.89
C ARG A 60 2.63 10.84 7.14
N ALA A 61 1.38 11.20 7.43
CA ALA A 61 0.63 10.62 8.54
C ALA A 61 0.46 9.09 8.38
N GLY A 62 0.22 8.63 7.14
CA GLY A 62 0.16 7.21 6.81
C GLY A 62 1.48 6.49 7.03
N TYR A 63 2.59 7.10 6.61
CA TYR A 63 3.94 6.58 6.84
C TYR A 63 4.22 6.41 8.35
N ASP A 64 3.92 7.44 9.16
CA ASP A 64 4.17 7.39 10.60
C ASP A 64 3.38 6.26 11.28
N LYS A 65 2.12 6.06 10.89
CA LYS A 65 1.29 4.98 11.40
C LYS A 65 1.78 3.60 10.91
N ALA A 66 2.11 3.46 9.62
CA ALA A 66 2.64 2.23 9.06
C ALA A 66 3.96 1.84 9.72
N ARG A 67 4.84 2.81 9.96
CA ARG A 67 6.10 2.61 10.68
C ARG A 67 5.83 2.18 12.13
N ALA A 68 4.91 2.84 12.83
CA ALA A 68 4.55 2.45 14.20
C ALA A 68 3.99 1.02 14.25
N ALA A 69 3.14 0.65 13.31
CA ALA A 69 2.62 -0.72 13.20
C ALA A 69 3.76 -1.73 12.94
N LEU A 70 4.65 -1.43 12.00
CA LEU A 70 5.79 -2.29 11.64
C LEU A 70 6.70 -2.57 12.84
N VAL A 71 7.16 -1.51 13.53
CA VAL A 71 8.10 -1.65 14.64
C VAL A 71 7.45 -2.16 15.94
N SER A 72 6.14 -2.18 16.01
CA SER A 72 5.41 -2.72 17.17
C SER A 72 5.67 -4.21 17.38
N GLY A 73 6.01 -4.95 16.31
CA GLY A 73 6.17 -6.39 16.32
C GLY A 73 4.85 -7.16 16.53
N GLN A 74 3.69 -6.50 16.43
CA GLN A 74 2.39 -7.12 16.60
C GLN A 74 1.86 -7.80 15.34
N TYR A 75 2.46 -7.51 14.18
CA TYR A 75 2.02 -8.00 12.89
C TYR A 75 3.04 -8.94 12.26
N ASP A 76 2.54 -10.07 11.75
CA ASP A 76 3.33 -11.03 10.97
C ASP A 76 3.56 -10.53 9.54
N LEU A 77 2.60 -9.74 9.02
CA LEU A 77 2.64 -9.19 7.66
C LEU A 77 2.20 -7.74 7.67
N VAL A 78 3.04 -6.85 7.13
CA VAL A 78 2.72 -5.45 6.86
C VAL A 78 2.70 -5.24 5.35
N VAL A 79 1.56 -4.81 4.81
CA VAL A 79 1.38 -4.51 3.39
C VAL A 79 1.09 -3.02 3.23
N LEU A 80 1.91 -2.33 2.45
CA LEU A 80 1.77 -0.91 2.15
C LEU A 80 1.43 -0.76 0.66
N ASP A 81 0.14 -0.68 0.40
CA ASP A 81 -0.42 -0.61 -0.95
C ASP A 81 -0.27 0.79 -1.52
N GLU A 82 0.24 0.88 -2.76
CA GLU A 82 0.53 2.13 -3.50
C GLU A 82 1.56 3.06 -2.82
N ILE A 83 2.36 2.58 -1.86
CA ILE A 83 3.41 3.40 -1.23
C ILE A 83 4.49 3.80 -2.23
N LEU A 84 4.79 2.94 -3.22
CA LEU A 84 5.74 3.24 -4.30
C LEU A 84 5.26 4.38 -5.19
N VAL A 85 3.94 4.53 -5.36
CA VAL A 85 3.36 5.68 -6.09
C VAL A 85 3.49 6.95 -5.26
N ALA A 86 3.25 6.89 -3.95
CA ALA A 86 3.42 8.03 -3.06
C ALA A 86 4.88 8.56 -3.07
N GLU A 87 5.86 7.65 -3.08
CA GLU A 87 7.28 8.00 -3.23
C GLU A 87 7.57 8.62 -4.60
N HIS A 88 7.15 7.97 -5.69
CA HIS A 88 7.37 8.47 -7.06
C HIS A 88 6.80 9.87 -7.28
N LEU A 89 5.67 10.19 -6.67
CA LEU A 89 5.05 11.51 -6.71
C LEU A 89 5.74 12.54 -5.78
N GLY A 90 6.75 12.12 -5.01
CA GLY A 90 7.48 12.98 -4.08
C GLY A 90 6.64 13.41 -2.87
N LEU A 91 5.68 12.59 -2.45
CA LEU A 91 4.92 12.76 -1.21
C LEU A 91 5.64 12.12 -0.02
N LEU A 92 6.48 11.13 -0.31
CA LEU A 92 7.44 10.49 0.59
C LEU A 92 8.81 10.46 -0.09
N ASP A 93 9.88 10.37 0.69
CA ASP A 93 11.23 10.21 0.18
C ASP A 93 11.61 8.74 0.06
N VAL A 94 12.54 8.40 -0.84
CA VAL A 94 13.07 7.03 -0.95
C VAL A 94 13.68 6.55 0.37
N ASP A 95 14.31 7.44 1.12
CA ASP A 95 14.89 7.13 2.43
C ASP A 95 13.85 6.72 3.48
N ASP A 96 12.61 7.20 3.35
CA ASP A 96 11.50 6.74 4.18
C ASP A 96 11.23 5.25 3.96
N LEU A 97 11.19 4.81 2.70
CA LEU A 97 10.95 3.42 2.34
C LEU A 97 12.11 2.52 2.78
N LEU A 98 13.34 2.97 2.54
CA LEU A 98 14.55 2.24 2.99
C LEU A 98 14.57 2.09 4.50
N ARG A 99 14.18 3.13 5.24
CA ARG A 99 14.06 3.07 6.70
C ARG A 99 13.06 2.03 7.18
N LEU A 100 11.89 1.92 6.53
CA LEU A 100 10.92 0.85 6.85
C LEU A 100 11.54 -0.53 6.65
N MET A 101 12.29 -0.72 5.55
CA MET A 101 12.97 -1.99 5.27
C MET A 101 14.03 -2.33 6.33
N ASP A 102 14.78 -1.33 6.79
CA ASP A 102 15.84 -1.52 7.78
C ASP A 102 15.30 -1.72 9.22
N GLU A 103 14.17 -1.08 9.56
CA GLU A 103 13.53 -1.19 10.88
C GLU A 103 12.60 -2.41 11.00
N ARG A 104 12.37 -3.14 9.93
CA ARG A 104 11.52 -4.33 9.91
C ARG A 104 12.00 -5.39 10.90
N PRO A 105 11.15 -5.84 11.85
CA PRO A 105 11.46 -6.99 12.70
C PRO A 105 11.68 -8.25 11.87
N ALA A 106 12.60 -9.11 12.29
CA ALA A 106 12.98 -10.31 11.52
C ALA A 106 11.82 -11.30 11.28
N HIS A 107 10.80 -11.29 12.14
CA HIS A 107 9.63 -12.16 12.01
C HIS A 107 8.50 -11.56 11.15
N THR A 108 8.56 -10.26 10.84
CA THR A 108 7.53 -9.57 10.06
C THR A 108 7.89 -9.55 8.58
N GLU A 109 6.96 -9.99 7.73
CA GLU A 109 7.06 -9.76 6.29
C GLU A 109 6.60 -8.36 5.93
N LEU A 110 7.34 -7.66 5.08
CA LEU A 110 7.02 -6.31 4.61
C LEU A 110 6.82 -6.31 3.10
N VAL A 111 5.67 -5.83 2.63
CA VAL A 111 5.31 -5.79 1.22
C VAL A 111 4.99 -4.36 0.80
N PHE A 112 5.67 -3.87 -0.23
CA PHE A 112 5.33 -2.64 -0.92
C PHE A 112 4.70 -2.94 -2.26
N THR A 113 3.64 -2.23 -2.61
CA THR A 113 3.07 -2.28 -3.96
C THR A 113 3.05 -0.90 -4.59
N GLY A 114 2.87 -0.87 -5.91
CA GLY A 114 2.77 0.35 -6.69
C GLY A 114 3.53 0.26 -8.01
N ARG A 115 3.66 1.40 -8.66
CA ARG A 115 4.40 1.59 -9.92
C ARG A 115 5.69 2.36 -9.65
N TRP A 116 6.64 2.25 -10.57
CA TRP A 116 7.86 3.09 -10.60
C TRP A 116 8.74 2.99 -9.34
N ALA A 117 8.87 1.80 -8.78
CA ALA A 117 9.74 1.58 -7.62
C ALA A 117 11.16 2.13 -7.88
N ALA A 118 11.65 2.96 -6.97
CA ALA A 118 13.02 3.47 -7.01
C ALA A 118 14.04 2.32 -7.02
N GLU A 119 15.13 2.49 -7.77
CA GLU A 119 16.15 1.44 -7.92
C GLU A 119 16.74 1.03 -6.56
N ALA A 120 16.95 1.97 -5.64
CA ALA A 120 17.46 1.68 -4.30
C ALA A 120 16.52 0.73 -3.52
N VAL A 121 15.20 0.91 -3.65
CA VAL A 121 14.20 0.02 -3.02
C VAL A 121 14.26 -1.36 -3.66
N ARG A 122 14.34 -1.44 -5.00
CA ARG A 122 14.43 -2.72 -5.73
C ARG A 122 15.68 -3.50 -5.37
N GLN A 123 16.83 -2.84 -5.24
CA GLN A 123 18.10 -3.46 -4.86
C GLN A 123 18.10 -3.94 -3.41
N ARG A 124 17.37 -3.24 -2.52
CA ARG A 124 17.30 -3.59 -1.10
C ARG A 124 16.29 -4.71 -0.80
N ALA A 125 15.31 -4.93 -1.69
CA ALA A 125 14.27 -5.93 -1.53
C ALA A 125 14.81 -7.36 -1.72
N ASP A 126 14.32 -8.31 -0.90
CA ASP A 126 14.66 -9.73 -1.00
C ASP A 126 13.93 -10.40 -2.20
N LEU A 127 12.76 -9.86 -2.60
CA LEU A 127 11.95 -10.34 -3.70
C LEU A 127 11.32 -9.18 -4.46
N VAL A 128 11.51 -9.15 -5.77
CA VAL A 128 10.86 -8.17 -6.66
C VAL A 128 10.08 -8.91 -7.73
N THR A 129 8.80 -8.57 -7.88
CA THR A 129 7.94 -9.06 -8.95
C THR A 129 7.44 -7.88 -9.78
N GLU A 130 7.71 -7.91 -11.08
CA GLU A 130 7.17 -6.93 -12.02
C GLU A 130 5.99 -7.52 -12.78
N MET A 131 4.84 -6.82 -12.70
CA MET A 131 3.62 -7.21 -13.43
C MET A 131 3.49 -6.35 -14.68
N GLY A 132 3.98 -6.86 -15.80
CA GLY A 132 3.92 -6.17 -17.10
C GLY A 132 2.52 -6.23 -17.72
N GLU A 133 2.01 -5.08 -18.17
CA GLU A 133 0.78 -5.01 -18.95
C GLU A 133 1.06 -5.45 -20.39
N VAL A 134 0.75 -6.69 -20.72
CA VAL A 134 0.89 -7.21 -22.10
C VAL A 134 -0.28 -6.76 -22.98
N LYS A 135 -1.50 -6.71 -22.41
CA LYS A 135 -2.72 -6.27 -23.08
C LYS A 135 -3.75 -5.81 -22.06
N HIS A 136 -4.40 -4.68 -22.31
CA HIS A 136 -5.44 -4.15 -21.44
C HIS A 136 -6.65 -3.67 -22.26
N TYR A 137 -7.83 -4.06 -21.86
CA TYR A 137 -9.07 -3.68 -22.55
C TYR A 137 -9.43 -2.20 -22.37
N PHE A 138 -8.82 -1.50 -21.44
CA PHE A 138 -8.92 -0.05 -21.32
C PHE A 138 -8.53 0.64 -22.63
N HIS A 139 -7.47 0.17 -23.29
CA HIS A 139 -7.05 0.69 -24.61
C HIS A 139 -8.05 0.41 -25.73
N ALA A 140 -8.98 -0.51 -25.53
CA ALA A 140 -10.13 -0.76 -26.40
C ALA A 140 -11.38 0.04 -25.99
N GLY A 141 -11.27 0.97 -25.03
CA GLY A 141 -12.35 1.84 -24.59
C GLY A 141 -13.30 1.23 -23.55
N LEU A 142 -12.96 0.09 -22.93
CA LEU A 142 -13.79 -0.47 -21.88
C LEU A 142 -13.56 0.32 -20.56
N PRO A 143 -14.61 0.94 -19.99
CA PRO A 143 -14.48 1.66 -18.71
C PRO A 143 -14.29 0.70 -17.53
N ALA A 144 -13.79 1.24 -16.42
CA ALA A 144 -13.65 0.51 -15.15
C ALA A 144 -15.01 0.03 -14.62
N ARG A 145 -15.07 -1.19 -14.08
CA ARG A 145 -16.29 -1.87 -13.63
C ARG A 145 -16.20 -2.17 -12.14
N THR A 146 -17.31 -2.01 -11.45
CA THR A 146 -17.43 -2.34 -10.03
C THR A 146 -17.14 -3.83 -9.77
N GLY A 147 -16.26 -4.12 -8.83
CA GLY A 147 -15.88 -5.47 -8.45
C GLY A 147 -14.84 -6.13 -9.36
N ILE A 148 -14.40 -5.42 -10.43
CA ILE A 148 -13.30 -5.87 -11.30
C ILE A 148 -12.12 -4.88 -11.20
N GLU A 149 -12.31 -3.64 -11.61
CA GLU A 149 -11.28 -2.58 -11.52
C GLU A 149 -11.56 -1.57 -10.39
N MET A 150 -12.77 -1.57 -9.82
CA MET A 150 -13.21 -0.67 -8.73
C MET A 150 -13.86 -1.44 -7.58
#